data_fe60bb8c36de62d771d8a4fb1f3e8ed4
#
_entry.id   fe60bb8c36de62d771d8a4fb1f3e8ed4
#
_cell.length_a   1.000
_cell.length_b   1.000
_cell.length_c   1.000
_cell.angle_alpha   90.00
_cell.angle_beta   90.00
_cell.angle_gamma   90.00
#
_symmetry.space_group_name_H-M   'P 1'
#
loop_
_entity.id
_entity.type
_entity.pdbx_description
1 polymer ?
#
loop_
_entity_poly.entity_id
_entity_poly.type
_entity_poly.pdbx_seq_one_letter_code
_entity_poly.pdbx_strand_id
1 'polypeptide(L)'
;MPPTRLAFCLLALAPLSVIAQTPSATGRWLVSTDYFGTPLYYRLNLEQTGDKLTGTSRGYKFEGTLHGDAFHLFAKDEQNNTDELTGTIANGTLQATDTEIDADDKAHPVTLKITATLVPAVAHPTPQRHEFTPTVFYRQVSAFNKPVLTINPGDTIHTTTVDAGGTDFNGVKRSLGGNPQTGPFFITGAMPGDVLVVHIKKLTLNRDWAGSDDGMDERAMNSDLAVKMKDGGKGIRWHLDRAAGTATPENPAEHLKRYTIPLKPMLGCISAAPGTAQAAPGTGDSGGYGGNMDFNEITEGATVYLRVSNPGALLYFGDGHAAQGDGELNGNALETSMDVELTVDVIPNKRIGGPRIENATDIITMGLNGSLDDAFKGATSDMATWLAEDYKLTPSEIAQVLGTAAEYHVSEVADRNAGIVLKISKGRLATLTK
;
A
#
# COMPACT_ATOMS: atom_id res chain seq x y z
N MET A 1 48.54 30.96 71.35
CA MET A 1 47.73 30.35 70.28
C MET A 1 47.51 31.45 69.25
N PRO A 2 48.04 31.33 68.03
CA PRO A 2 47.79 32.31 67.00
C PRO A 2 46.49 31.97 66.18
N PRO A 3 45.81 32.94 65.64
CA PRO A 3 44.55 32.73 64.94
C PRO A 3 44.75 32.20 63.48
N THR A 4 44.00 31.20 63.16
CA THR A 4 43.91 30.55 61.82
C THR A 4 43.19 31.45 60.87
N ARG A 5 43.87 31.84 59.77
CA ARG A 5 43.25 32.57 58.61
C ARG A 5 42.56 31.57 57.64
N LEU A 6 41.27 31.70 57.57
CA LEU A 6 40.49 31.01 56.46
C LEU A 6 40.69 31.75 55.14
N ALA A 7 41.25 31.07 54.14
CA ALA A 7 41.31 31.55 52.78
C ALA A 7 40.01 31.14 52.04
N PHE A 8 39.23 32.12 51.60
CA PHE A 8 38.07 31.91 50.69
C PHE A 8 38.61 31.82 49.26
N CYS A 9 38.52 30.65 48.65
CA CYS A 9 38.65 30.47 47.19
C CYS A 9 37.36 30.87 46.51
N LEU A 10 37.33 32.00 45.78
CA LEU A 10 36.29 32.33 44.82
C LEU A 10 36.48 31.44 43.56
N LEU A 11 35.61 30.45 43.37
CA LEU A 11 35.46 29.78 42.09
C LEU A 11 34.67 30.70 41.14
N ALA A 12 35.33 31.23 40.13
CA ALA A 12 34.71 31.94 39.04
C ALA A 12 33.98 30.90 38.11
N LEU A 13 32.68 30.84 38.20
CA LEU A 13 31.83 30.14 37.20
C LEU A 13 31.86 30.91 35.88
N ALA A 14 32.62 30.42 34.93
CA ALA A 14 32.49 30.87 33.54
C ALA A 14 31.11 30.47 32.96
N PRO A 15 30.38 31.37 32.29
CA PRO A 15 29.13 30.98 31.66
C PRO A 15 29.44 30.03 30.51
N LEU A 16 28.94 28.77 30.61
CA LEU A 16 28.85 27.86 29.47
C LEU A 16 27.90 28.50 28.46
N SER A 17 28.43 29.07 27.41
CA SER A 17 27.67 29.46 26.23
C SER A 17 27.09 28.15 25.61
N VAL A 18 25.85 27.87 25.86
CA VAL A 18 25.11 26.88 25.08
C VAL A 18 25.02 27.43 23.67
N ILE A 19 25.90 26.95 22.78
CA ILE A 19 25.74 27.17 21.35
C ILE A 19 24.44 26.48 20.98
N ALA A 20 23.37 27.24 20.79
CA ALA A 20 22.15 26.73 20.22
C ALA A 20 22.53 26.17 18.84
N GLN A 21 22.50 24.85 18.68
CA GLN A 21 22.63 24.23 17.37
C GLN A 21 21.53 24.81 16.51
N THR A 22 21.91 25.47 15.42
CA THR A 22 20.96 25.91 14.38
C THR A 22 20.20 24.66 13.94
N PRO A 23 18.88 24.64 14.03
CA PRO A 23 18.14 23.45 13.66
C PRO A 23 18.41 23.12 12.19
N SER A 24 18.90 21.92 11.93
CA SER A 24 19.12 21.45 10.55
C SER A 24 17.77 21.24 9.87
N ALA A 25 17.58 21.86 8.70
CA ALA A 25 16.41 21.61 7.86
C ALA A 25 16.50 20.29 7.10
N THR A 26 17.68 19.65 7.10
CA THR A 26 17.91 18.39 6.38
C THR A 26 17.02 17.27 6.91
N GLY A 27 16.31 16.61 6.00
CA GLY A 27 15.50 15.44 6.32
C GLY A 27 14.26 15.29 5.46
N ARG A 28 13.42 14.33 5.87
CA ARG A 28 12.14 14.02 5.25
C ARG A 28 11.02 14.77 5.99
N TRP A 29 10.30 15.60 5.30
CA TRP A 29 9.22 16.38 5.85
C TRP A 29 7.87 15.87 5.33
N LEU A 30 6.96 15.54 6.23
CA LEU A 30 5.57 15.26 5.89
C LEU A 30 4.83 16.59 5.83
N VAL A 31 4.50 17.02 4.62
CA VAL A 31 3.71 18.22 4.38
C VAL A 31 2.23 17.88 4.46
N SER A 32 1.47 18.76 5.11
CA SER A 32 0.02 18.77 5.17
C SER A 32 -0.50 20.14 4.75
N THR A 33 -1.48 20.17 3.86
CA THR A 33 -2.18 21.37 3.42
C THR A 33 -3.66 21.09 3.25
N ASP A 34 -4.47 22.12 3.33
CA ASP A 34 -5.87 22.09 2.91
C ASP A 34 -5.96 22.67 1.50
N TYR A 35 -6.28 21.84 0.52
CA TYR A 35 -6.51 22.24 -0.85
C TYR A 35 -8.01 22.43 -1.09
N PHE A 36 -8.50 23.62 -0.76
CA PHE A 36 -9.90 24.01 -0.90
C PHE A 36 -10.90 23.03 -0.27
N GLY A 37 -10.64 22.61 0.97
CA GLY A 37 -11.46 21.67 1.74
C GLY A 37 -11.02 20.22 1.65
N THR A 38 -9.98 19.89 0.87
CA THR A 38 -9.40 18.56 0.79
C THR A 38 -8.01 18.54 1.44
N PRO A 39 -7.81 17.82 2.54
CA PRO A 39 -6.48 17.68 3.12
C PRO A 39 -5.58 16.90 2.19
N LEU A 40 -4.41 17.44 1.85
CA LEU A 40 -3.40 16.77 1.05
C LEU A 40 -2.17 16.50 1.89
N TYR A 41 -1.55 15.35 1.63
CA TYR A 41 -0.30 14.93 2.26
C TYR A 41 0.73 14.60 1.18
N TYR A 42 1.93 15.16 1.33
CA TYR A 42 3.03 14.85 0.42
C TYR A 42 4.38 14.96 1.13
N ARG A 43 5.41 14.48 0.49
CA ARG A 43 6.78 14.52 0.99
C ARG A 43 7.53 15.72 0.42
N LEU A 44 8.26 16.41 1.28
CA LEU A 44 9.33 17.33 0.94
C LEU A 44 10.63 16.80 1.55
N ASN A 45 11.62 16.49 0.70
CA ASN A 45 12.97 16.15 1.17
C ASN A 45 13.81 17.41 1.11
N LEU A 46 14.52 17.75 2.18
CA LEU A 46 15.41 18.92 2.23
C LEU A 46 16.83 18.49 2.56
N GLU A 47 17.79 19.21 1.95
CA GLU A 47 19.21 19.13 2.25
C GLU A 47 19.74 20.56 2.47
N GLN A 48 20.44 20.76 3.60
CA GLN A 48 21.01 22.06 4.00
C GLN A 48 22.52 21.98 4.00
N THR A 49 23.17 22.97 3.36
CA THR A 49 24.62 23.17 3.40
C THR A 49 24.90 24.66 3.67
N GLY A 50 25.24 25.01 4.92
CA GLY A 50 25.30 26.40 5.36
C GLY A 50 23.92 27.05 5.22
N ASP A 51 23.86 28.18 4.54
CA ASP A 51 22.61 28.90 4.24
C ASP A 51 21.91 28.38 2.97
N LYS A 52 22.57 27.53 2.17
CA LYS A 52 21.96 26.96 0.96
C LYS A 52 21.00 25.81 1.35
N LEU A 53 19.80 25.87 0.78
CA LEU A 53 18.78 24.85 0.90
C LEU A 53 18.46 24.26 -0.47
N THR A 54 18.41 22.94 -0.57
CA THR A 54 17.91 22.23 -1.76
C THR A 54 16.85 21.23 -1.34
N GLY A 55 15.93 20.88 -2.25
CA GLY A 55 14.89 19.94 -1.92
C GLY A 55 14.25 19.28 -3.14
N THR A 56 13.45 18.25 -2.85
CA THR A 56 12.61 17.58 -3.86
C THR A 56 11.21 17.34 -3.30
N SER A 57 10.18 17.64 -4.09
CA SER A 57 8.78 17.36 -3.77
C SER A 57 7.97 17.25 -5.05
N ARG A 58 7.01 16.33 -5.14
CA ARG A 58 6.04 16.20 -6.24
C ARG A 58 6.63 16.21 -7.66
N GLY A 59 7.91 15.86 -7.82
CA GLY A 59 8.63 15.92 -9.09
C GLY A 59 9.47 17.20 -9.29
N TYR A 60 9.22 18.23 -8.52
CA TYR A 60 10.02 19.47 -8.53
C TYR A 60 11.36 19.32 -7.81
N LYS A 61 12.35 20.04 -8.29
CA LYS A 61 13.65 20.25 -7.62
C LYS A 61 13.70 21.69 -7.15
N PHE A 62 13.79 21.89 -5.86
CA PHE A 62 13.83 23.20 -5.22
C PHE A 62 15.27 23.63 -4.93
N GLU A 63 15.53 24.90 -5.12
CA GLU A 63 16.74 25.57 -4.65
C GLU A 63 16.37 26.84 -3.88
N GLY A 64 17.17 27.18 -2.86
CA GLY A 64 16.88 28.34 -2.06
C GLY A 64 17.83 28.52 -0.88
N THR A 65 17.35 29.22 0.15
CA THR A 65 18.15 29.61 1.32
C THR A 65 17.39 29.45 2.62
N LEU A 66 18.16 29.29 3.70
CA LEU A 66 17.67 29.35 5.09
C LEU A 66 18.55 30.33 5.86
N HIS A 67 17.94 31.40 6.40
CA HIS A 67 18.61 32.42 7.22
C HIS A 67 17.94 32.48 8.60
N GLY A 68 18.62 31.99 9.63
CA GLY A 68 18.02 31.79 10.93
C GLY A 68 16.95 30.66 10.85
N ASP A 69 15.71 31.04 11.09
CA ASP A 69 14.54 30.14 10.93
C ASP A 69 13.76 30.43 9.63
N ALA A 70 14.03 31.54 8.94
CA ALA A 70 13.32 31.93 7.71
C ALA A 70 13.94 31.25 6.49
N PHE A 71 13.11 30.60 5.67
CA PHE A 71 13.52 29.95 4.44
C PHE A 71 12.73 30.44 3.23
N HIS A 72 13.40 30.32 2.07
CA HIS A 72 12.80 30.51 0.77
C HIS A 72 13.30 29.41 -0.16
N LEU A 73 12.37 28.74 -0.85
CA LEU A 73 12.64 27.70 -1.84
C LEU A 73 11.86 28.01 -3.11
N PHE A 74 12.50 27.80 -4.25
CA PHE A 74 11.92 28.03 -5.56
C PHE A 74 12.21 26.82 -6.47
N ALA A 75 11.22 26.42 -7.25
CA ALA A 75 11.34 25.40 -8.28
C ALA A 75 10.69 25.87 -9.57
N LYS A 76 11.18 25.34 -10.68
CA LYS A 76 10.62 25.54 -12.02
C LYS A 76 10.72 24.23 -12.79
N ASP A 77 9.63 23.84 -13.46
CA ASP A 77 9.61 22.65 -14.30
C ASP A 77 9.96 22.93 -15.78
N GLU A 78 9.95 21.88 -16.60
CA GLU A 78 10.24 21.98 -18.03
C GLU A 78 9.17 22.74 -18.82
N GLN A 79 7.94 22.79 -18.30
CA GLN A 79 6.80 23.53 -18.86
C GLN A 79 6.80 25.01 -18.42
N ASN A 80 7.75 25.43 -17.60
CA ASN A 80 7.86 26.74 -16.96
C ASN A 80 6.84 27.04 -15.86
N ASN A 81 6.13 26.04 -15.34
CA ASN A 81 5.38 26.20 -14.10
C ASN A 81 6.35 26.44 -12.95
N THR A 82 5.95 27.25 -11.99
CA THR A 82 6.79 27.57 -10.84
C THR A 82 6.07 27.21 -9.53
N ASP A 83 6.89 26.86 -8.55
CA ASP A 83 6.46 26.51 -7.21
C ASP A 83 7.40 27.21 -6.22
N GLU A 84 6.85 28.07 -5.35
CA GLU A 84 7.60 28.91 -4.42
C GLU A 84 7.13 28.69 -2.98
N LEU A 85 8.05 28.26 -2.12
CA LEU A 85 7.80 28.04 -0.70
C LEU A 85 8.52 29.09 0.13
N THR A 86 7.77 29.87 0.93
CA THR A 86 8.32 30.88 1.83
C THR A 86 7.75 30.71 3.23
N GLY A 87 8.62 30.61 4.25
CA GLY A 87 8.15 30.37 5.61
C GLY A 87 9.25 30.24 6.64
N THR A 88 8.96 29.50 7.70
CA THR A 88 9.88 29.28 8.81
C THR A 88 10.04 27.80 9.14
N ILE A 89 11.23 27.43 9.61
CA ILE A 89 11.56 26.10 10.12
C ILE A 89 12.07 26.24 11.55
N ALA A 90 11.37 25.67 12.50
CA ALA A 90 11.79 25.68 13.90
C ALA A 90 11.33 24.39 14.61
N ASN A 91 12.19 23.80 15.45
CA ASN A 91 11.87 22.66 16.31
C ASN A 91 11.23 21.47 15.57
N GLY A 92 11.71 21.13 14.35
CA GLY A 92 11.17 20.03 13.55
C GLY A 92 9.78 20.32 12.95
N THR A 93 9.36 21.57 12.94
CA THR A 93 8.11 22.01 12.30
C THR A 93 8.43 23.08 11.25
N LEU A 94 7.80 22.96 10.10
CA LEU A 94 7.84 23.93 9.01
C LEU A 94 6.44 24.54 8.87
N GLN A 95 6.38 25.86 8.74
CA GLN A 95 5.16 26.61 8.41
C GLN A 95 5.47 27.51 7.23
N ALA A 96 4.73 27.39 6.14
CA ALA A 96 5.00 28.17 4.94
C ALA A 96 3.73 28.51 4.16
N THR A 97 3.93 29.41 3.24
CA THR A 97 3.06 29.65 2.09
C THR A 97 3.68 28.99 0.88
N ASP A 98 2.88 28.23 0.15
CA ASP A 98 3.19 27.56 -1.11
C ASP A 98 2.44 28.32 -2.22
N THR A 99 3.18 28.85 -3.20
CA THR A 99 2.61 29.61 -4.32
C THR A 99 2.96 28.93 -5.63
N GLU A 100 1.95 28.33 -6.26
CA GLU A 100 2.05 27.62 -7.53
C GLU A 100 1.57 28.55 -8.66
N ILE A 101 2.35 28.67 -9.74
CA ILE A 101 1.99 29.45 -10.93
C ILE A 101 2.07 28.55 -12.15
N ASP A 102 0.93 28.35 -12.79
CA ASP A 102 0.85 27.71 -14.10
C ASP A 102 1.38 28.67 -15.17
N ALA A 103 2.27 28.19 -16.04
CA ALA A 103 2.88 28.98 -17.10
C ALA A 103 1.86 29.50 -18.11
N ASP A 104 0.74 28.79 -18.28
CA ASP A 104 -0.35 29.15 -19.18
C ASP A 104 -1.40 30.05 -18.52
N ASP A 105 -1.44 30.11 -17.19
CA ASP A 105 -2.37 30.94 -16.41
C ASP A 105 -1.71 31.74 -15.28
N LYS A 106 -0.72 32.53 -15.62
CA LYS A 106 0.03 33.36 -14.67
C LYS A 106 -0.79 34.41 -13.93
N ALA A 107 -1.98 34.72 -14.42
CA ALA A 107 -2.86 35.70 -13.79
C ALA A 107 -3.56 35.17 -12.54
N HIS A 108 -3.62 33.84 -12.37
CA HIS A 108 -4.34 33.19 -11.28
C HIS A 108 -3.44 32.22 -10.49
N PRO A 109 -2.44 32.74 -9.74
CA PRO A 109 -1.58 31.90 -8.90
C PRO A 109 -2.42 31.22 -7.81
N VAL A 110 -2.11 29.96 -7.52
CA VAL A 110 -2.69 29.24 -6.37
C VAL A 110 -1.75 29.42 -5.18
N THR A 111 -2.31 29.93 -4.07
CA THR A 111 -1.55 30.14 -2.84
C THR A 111 -2.18 29.38 -1.69
N LEU A 112 -1.38 28.48 -1.09
CA LEU A 112 -1.81 27.58 -0.01
C LEU A 112 -0.97 27.81 1.25
N LYS A 113 -1.58 27.61 2.40
CA LYS A 113 -0.83 27.46 3.65
C LYS A 113 -0.45 26.02 3.87
N ILE A 114 0.82 25.76 4.08
CA ILE A 114 1.31 24.44 4.37
C ILE A 114 1.94 24.37 5.77
N THR A 115 1.80 23.22 6.38
CA THR A 115 2.56 22.84 7.58
C THR A 115 3.32 21.56 7.27
N ALA A 116 4.54 21.41 7.82
CA ALA A 116 5.22 20.15 7.71
C ALA A 116 5.90 19.77 9.02
N THR A 117 6.00 18.46 9.26
CA THR A 117 6.73 17.90 10.37
C THR A 117 7.92 17.08 9.87
N LEU A 118 9.06 17.24 10.53
CA LEU A 118 10.22 16.42 10.24
C LEU A 118 9.93 14.99 10.68
N VAL A 119 9.96 14.05 9.72
CA VAL A 119 9.76 12.63 9.99
C VAL A 119 11.12 11.97 10.22
N PRO A 120 11.34 11.36 11.37
CA PRO A 120 12.57 10.61 11.62
C PRO A 120 12.81 9.55 10.54
N ALA A 121 14.04 9.10 10.39
CA ALA A 121 14.32 7.90 9.62
C ALA A 121 13.44 6.76 10.11
N VAL A 122 13.00 5.88 9.19
CA VAL A 122 12.21 4.71 9.56
C VAL A 122 13.00 3.94 10.63
N ALA A 123 12.44 3.88 11.81
CA ALA A 123 13.05 3.15 12.92
C ALA A 123 12.58 1.70 12.88
N HIS A 124 13.51 0.79 13.10
CA HIS A 124 13.20 -0.63 13.27
C HIS A 124 13.46 -0.99 14.77
N PRO A 125 12.52 -0.68 15.67
CA PRO A 125 12.63 -1.13 17.05
C PRO A 125 12.59 -2.66 17.09
N THR A 126 12.82 -3.25 18.27
CA THR A 126 12.68 -4.70 18.45
C THR A 126 11.28 -5.12 17.99
N PRO A 127 11.18 -6.01 16.97
CA PRO A 127 9.89 -6.43 16.42
C PRO A 127 8.96 -6.99 17.50
N GLN A 128 7.71 -6.60 17.44
CA GLN A 128 6.67 -7.09 18.36
C GLN A 128 5.62 -7.88 17.58
N ARG A 129 4.99 -8.83 18.29
CA ARG A 129 3.83 -9.55 17.82
C ARG A 129 2.58 -8.99 18.49
N HIS A 130 1.61 -8.57 17.69
CA HIS A 130 0.35 -8.01 18.13
C HIS A 130 -0.76 -9.02 17.89
N GLU A 131 -1.37 -9.53 18.97
CA GLU A 131 -2.61 -10.31 18.92
C GLU A 131 -3.78 -9.33 18.86
N PHE A 132 -4.43 -9.23 17.72
CA PHE A 132 -5.49 -8.25 17.49
C PHE A 132 -6.83 -8.94 17.23
N THR A 133 -7.85 -8.58 18.02
CA THR A 133 -9.23 -9.05 17.81
C THR A 133 -10.04 -7.94 17.16
N PRO A 134 -10.49 -8.10 15.90
CA PRO A 134 -11.25 -7.06 15.20
C PRO A 134 -12.63 -6.85 15.84
N THR A 135 -12.99 -5.59 16.02
CA THR A 135 -14.34 -5.18 16.48
C THR A 135 -15.03 -4.27 15.47
N VAL A 136 -14.29 -3.78 14.48
CA VAL A 136 -14.78 -2.93 13.40
C VAL A 136 -14.27 -3.50 12.08
N PHE A 137 -15.14 -3.51 11.08
CA PHE A 137 -14.82 -3.96 9.73
C PHE A 137 -15.29 -2.87 8.75
N TYR A 138 -14.35 -2.29 8.03
CA TYR A 138 -14.65 -1.22 7.10
C TYR A 138 -15.02 -1.78 5.72
N ARG A 139 -15.98 -1.11 5.07
CA ARG A 139 -16.45 -1.42 3.71
C ARG A 139 -16.01 -0.37 2.68
N GLN A 140 -15.10 0.48 3.08
CA GLN A 140 -14.45 1.47 2.23
C GLN A 140 -12.99 1.60 2.66
N VAL A 141 -12.10 1.65 1.67
CA VAL A 141 -10.68 1.93 1.90
C VAL A 141 -10.49 3.45 1.89
N SER A 142 -10.37 4.03 3.08
CA SER A 142 -10.35 5.49 3.24
C SER A 142 -9.21 5.96 4.14
N ALA A 143 -8.58 7.08 3.74
CA ALA A 143 -7.62 7.79 4.57
C ALA A 143 -8.25 8.42 5.83
N PHE A 144 -9.58 8.52 5.88
CA PHE A 144 -10.33 9.10 7.00
C PHE A 144 -10.82 8.06 8.00
N ASN A 145 -10.67 6.78 7.73
CA ASN A 145 -10.99 5.74 8.70
C ASN A 145 -10.01 5.76 9.86
N LYS A 146 -10.54 5.68 11.06
CA LYS A 146 -9.72 5.69 12.27
C LYS A 146 -8.87 4.42 12.34
N PRO A 147 -7.54 4.53 12.51
CA PRO A 147 -6.68 3.36 12.70
C PRO A 147 -7.12 2.53 13.91
N VAL A 148 -7.12 1.21 13.74
CA VAL A 148 -7.49 0.26 14.80
C VAL A 148 -6.28 -0.07 15.69
N LEU A 149 -5.08 0.04 15.15
CA LEU A 149 -3.82 -0.19 15.84
C LEU A 149 -2.69 0.58 15.16
N THR A 150 -1.72 1.07 15.92
CA THR A 150 -0.45 1.59 15.42
C THR A 150 0.64 0.56 15.67
N ILE A 151 1.44 0.26 14.63
CA ILE A 151 2.52 -0.72 14.65
C ILE A 151 3.77 -0.15 13.99
N ASN A 152 4.91 -0.77 14.25
CA ASN A 152 6.18 -0.36 13.67
C ASN A 152 6.61 -1.28 12.52
N PRO A 153 7.46 -0.80 11.60
CA PRO A 153 8.16 -1.67 10.67
C PRO A 153 8.89 -2.81 11.40
N GLY A 154 8.74 -4.03 10.89
CA GLY A 154 9.21 -5.27 11.52
C GLY A 154 8.18 -5.96 12.41
N ASP A 155 7.12 -5.28 12.85
CA ASP A 155 6.09 -5.88 13.70
C ASP A 155 5.25 -6.90 12.94
N THR A 156 4.71 -7.87 13.69
CA THR A 156 3.81 -8.90 13.19
C THR A 156 2.40 -8.68 13.77
N ILE A 157 1.40 -8.71 12.91
CA ILE A 157 -0.02 -8.74 13.28
C ILE A 157 -0.50 -10.18 13.18
N HIS A 158 -1.13 -10.68 14.24
CA HIS A 158 -1.93 -11.90 14.20
C HIS A 158 -3.39 -11.58 14.51
N THR A 159 -4.30 -11.94 13.61
CA THR A 159 -5.71 -11.57 13.71
C THR A 159 -6.59 -12.53 12.92
N THR A 160 -7.90 -12.30 12.96
CA THR A 160 -8.90 -13.01 12.13
C THR A 160 -9.54 -12.06 11.14
N THR A 161 -10.05 -12.60 10.03
CA THR A 161 -10.92 -11.89 9.09
C THR A 161 -12.36 -12.37 9.22
N VAL A 162 -13.30 -11.64 8.64
CA VAL A 162 -14.61 -12.15 8.24
C VAL A 162 -14.58 -12.50 6.75
N ASP A 163 -15.55 -13.27 6.26
CA ASP A 163 -15.70 -13.51 4.82
C ASP A 163 -16.29 -12.30 4.07
N ALA A 164 -16.33 -12.35 2.75
CA ALA A 164 -16.92 -11.30 1.89
C ALA A 164 -18.34 -10.92 2.31
N GLY A 165 -19.10 -11.86 2.84
CA GLY A 165 -20.42 -11.63 3.40
C GLY A 165 -20.42 -10.93 4.76
N GLY A 166 -19.29 -10.84 5.47
CA GLY A 166 -19.16 -10.27 6.81
C GLY A 166 -19.44 -11.27 7.96
N THR A 167 -19.26 -12.57 7.74
CA THR A 167 -19.48 -13.63 8.72
C THR A 167 -18.14 -14.15 9.26
N ASP A 168 -18.02 -14.27 10.58
CA ASP A 168 -16.82 -14.78 11.24
C ASP A 168 -16.72 -16.32 11.23
N PHE A 169 -15.64 -16.83 11.83
CA PHE A 169 -15.37 -18.27 11.93
C PHE A 169 -16.41 -19.06 12.76
N ASN A 170 -17.19 -18.40 13.62
CA ASN A 170 -18.30 -19.01 14.37
C ASN A 170 -19.63 -18.96 13.62
N GLY A 171 -19.66 -18.43 12.39
CA GLY A 171 -20.88 -18.23 11.62
C GLY A 171 -21.70 -17.02 12.08
N VAL A 172 -21.10 -16.11 12.86
CA VAL A 172 -21.77 -14.91 13.37
C VAL A 172 -21.53 -13.74 12.42
N LYS A 173 -22.62 -13.11 12.01
CA LYS A 173 -22.59 -11.90 11.18
C LYS A 173 -22.01 -10.72 11.99
N ARG A 174 -20.86 -10.19 11.59
CA ARG A 174 -20.17 -9.08 12.24
C ARG A 174 -20.27 -7.76 11.47
N SER A 175 -20.52 -7.85 10.16
CA SER A 175 -20.64 -6.68 9.27
C SER A 175 -21.68 -6.95 8.18
N LEU A 176 -22.07 -5.92 7.47
CA LEU A 176 -22.72 -6.09 6.17
C LEU A 176 -21.73 -6.66 5.17
N GLY A 177 -22.21 -7.37 4.14
CA GLY A 177 -21.39 -7.88 3.05
C GLY A 177 -20.79 -6.78 2.18
N GLY A 178 -20.03 -7.17 1.17
CA GLY A 178 -19.24 -6.29 0.29
C GLY A 178 -17.79 -6.19 0.78
N ASN A 179 -17.16 -7.32 1.00
CA ASN A 179 -15.74 -7.51 1.34
C ASN A 179 -15.25 -6.66 2.53
N PRO A 180 -15.89 -6.78 3.72
CA PRO A 180 -15.51 -5.94 4.87
C PRO A 180 -14.10 -6.28 5.36
N GLN A 181 -13.27 -5.25 5.53
CA GLN A 181 -11.84 -5.38 5.79
C GLN A 181 -11.48 -5.20 7.25
N THR A 182 -10.48 -5.95 7.72
CA THR A 182 -9.77 -5.75 8.98
C THR A 182 -8.74 -4.63 8.80
N GLY A 183 -8.68 -3.67 9.74
CA GLY A 183 -7.82 -2.49 9.67
C GLY A 183 -8.63 -1.18 9.81
N PRO A 184 -8.06 0.00 9.46
CA PRO A 184 -6.68 0.17 9.02
C PRO A 184 -5.66 0.09 10.16
N PHE A 185 -4.51 -0.47 9.85
CA PHE A 185 -3.33 -0.43 10.71
C PHE A 185 -2.45 0.74 10.30
N PHE A 186 -2.05 1.56 11.27
CA PHE A 186 -1.15 2.69 11.04
C PHE A 186 0.30 2.24 11.23
N ILE A 187 1.14 2.37 10.19
CA ILE A 187 2.55 1.98 10.23
C ILE A 187 3.40 3.21 10.52
N THR A 188 4.08 3.19 11.68
CA THR A 188 4.92 4.31 12.14
C THR A 188 6.01 4.65 11.12
N GLY A 189 6.14 5.94 10.80
CA GLY A 189 7.18 6.45 9.90
C GLY A 189 6.91 6.23 8.40
N ALA A 190 5.86 5.51 8.01
CA ALA A 190 5.42 5.44 6.62
C ALA A 190 4.80 6.77 6.19
N MET A 191 5.21 7.27 5.01
CA MET A 191 4.74 8.55 4.49
C MET A 191 4.55 8.51 2.97
N PRO A 192 3.78 9.44 2.38
CA PRO A 192 3.55 9.47 0.94
C PRO A 192 4.86 9.35 0.14
N GLY A 193 4.85 8.45 -0.87
CA GLY A 193 6.02 8.18 -1.71
C GLY A 193 6.98 7.12 -1.13
N ASP A 194 6.59 6.41 -0.07
CA ASP A 194 7.20 5.14 0.35
C ASP A 194 6.47 3.95 -0.27
N VAL A 195 7.02 2.77 -0.09
CA VAL A 195 6.37 1.49 -0.37
C VAL A 195 6.14 0.76 0.94
N LEU A 196 4.90 0.38 1.21
CA LEU A 196 4.56 -0.54 2.27
C LEU A 196 4.85 -1.96 1.79
N VAL A 197 5.55 -2.74 2.62
CA VAL A 197 5.86 -4.16 2.38
C VAL A 197 5.04 -4.99 3.35
N VAL A 198 4.27 -5.94 2.83
CA VAL A 198 3.43 -6.84 3.62
C VAL A 198 3.86 -8.27 3.35
N HIS A 199 4.48 -8.92 4.33
CA HIS A 199 4.87 -10.32 4.26
C HIS A 199 3.76 -11.20 4.83
N ILE A 200 3.17 -12.06 4.02
CA ILE A 200 2.17 -13.03 4.46
C ILE A 200 2.88 -14.20 5.12
N LYS A 201 2.89 -14.20 6.45
CA LYS A 201 3.61 -15.22 7.23
C LYS A 201 2.81 -16.50 7.36
N LYS A 202 1.49 -16.38 7.51
CA LYS A 202 0.58 -17.51 7.67
C LYS A 202 -0.83 -17.15 7.28
N LEU A 203 -1.49 -18.06 6.57
CA LEU A 203 -2.91 -18.04 6.29
C LEU A 203 -3.51 -19.40 6.68
N THR A 204 -4.41 -19.40 7.66
CA THR A 204 -5.02 -20.62 8.16
C THR A 204 -6.54 -20.54 8.06
N LEU A 205 -7.15 -21.50 7.37
CA LEU A 205 -8.60 -21.64 7.38
C LEU A 205 -9.07 -21.94 8.82
N ASN A 206 -9.95 -21.12 9.36
CA ASN A 206 -10.42 -21.23 10.74
C ASN A 206 -11.83 -21.79 10.89
N ARG A 207 -12.44 -22.20 9.76
CA ARG A 207 -13.72 -22.91 9.70
C ARG A 207 -13.68 -23.98 8.59
N ASP A 208 -14.64 -24.87 8.55
CA ASP A 208 -14.73 -26.03 7.66
C ASP A 208 -15.73 -25.85 6.51
N TRP A 209 -16.11 -24.63 6.23
CA TRP A 209 -17.01 -24.31 5.13
C TRP A 209 -16.65 -22.99 4.45
N ALA A 210 -17.04 -22.87 3.18
CA ALA A 210 -16.97 -21.67 2.37
C ALA A 210 -18.27 -21.45 1.59
N GLY A 211 -18.48 -20.21 1.14
CA GLY A 211 -19.56 -19.86 0.21
C GLY A 211 -18.99 -19.59 -1.18
N SER A 212 -19.80 -19.86 -2.21
CA SER A 212 -19.53 -19.47 -3.59
C SER A 212 -20.86 -19.33 -4.33
N ASP A 213 -20.84 -19.04 -5.63
CA ASP A 213 -22.02 -18.93 -6.47
C ASP A 213 -21.95 -19.91 -7.66
N ASP A 214 -23.11 -20.26 -8.23
CA ASP A 214 -23.24 -21.10 -9.42
C ASP A 214 -23.45 -20.30 -10.72
N GLY A 215 -23.40 -18.96 -10.64
CA GLY A 215 -23.39 -18.06 -11.77
C GLY A 215 -22.02 -17.95 -12.42
N MET A 216 -21.96 -17.38 -13.59
CA MET A 216 -20.72 -17.02 -14.27
C MET A 216 -20.78 -15.54 -14.65
N ASP A 217 -19.70 -14.80 -14.43
CA ASP A 217 -19.66 -13.36 -14.71
C ASP A 217 -19.84 -13.07 -16.20
N GLU A 218 -20.70 -12.10 -16.53
CA GLU A 218 -21.04 -11.77 -17.91
C GLU A 218 -19.81 -11.25 -18.70
N ARG A 219 -18.84 -10.62 -18.03
CA ARG A 219 -17.59 -10.11 -18.65
C ARG A 219 -16.66 -11.24 -19.09
N ALA A 220 -16.85 -12.45 -18.56
CA ALA A 220 -16.13 -13.65 -18.97
C ALA A 220 -16.77 -14.39 -20.14
N MET A 221 -17.95 -13.95 -20.62
CA MET A 221 -18.75 -14.69 -21.59
C MET A 221 -19.05 -13.83 -22.83
N ASN A 222 -19.18 -14.49 -23.99
CA ASN A 222 -19.84 -13.85 -25.14
C ASN A 222 -21.36 -13.84 -24.91
N SER A 223 -22.06 -12.95 -25.65
CA SER A 223 -23.51 -12.72 -25.50
C SER A 223 -24.34 -13.97 -25.62
N ASP A 224 -23.97 -14.92 -26.52
CA ASP A 224 -24.73 -16.16 -26.75
C ASP A 224 -24.67 -17.11 -25.56
N LEU A 225 -23.52 -17.13 -24.86
CA LEU A 225 -23.35 -17.93 -23.65
C LEU A 225 -24.04 -17.26 -22.46
N ALA A 226 -23.87 -15.93 -22.30
CA ALA A 226 -24.47 -15.17 -21.20
C ALA A 226 -26.00 -15.34 -21.16
N VAL A 227 -26.67 -15.30 -22.31
CA VAL A 227 -28.11 -15.56 -22.39
C VAL A 227 -28.49 -16.96 -21.90
N LYS A 228 -27.65 -17.97 -22.15
CA LYS A 228 -27.91 -19.37 -21.72
C LYS A 228 -27.66 -19.58 -20.24
N MET A 229 -26.75 -18.80 -19.62
CA MET A 229 -26.34 -18.94 -18.22
C MET A 229 -26.98 -17.92 -17.28
N LYS A 230 -27.94 -17.15 -17.75
CA LYS A 230 -28.59 -16.05 -17.00
C LYS A 230 -29.30 -16.44 -15.69
N ASP A 231 -29.62 -17.72 -15.52
CA ASP A 231 -30.37 -18.24 -14.37
C ASP A 231 -29.44 -18.73 -13.22
N GLY A 232 -28.11 -18.52 -13.35
CA GLY A 232 -27.13 -18.79 -12.32
C GLY A 232 -27.13 -17.77 -11.18
N GLY A 233 -26.16 -17.86 -10.27
CA GLY A 233 -25.98 -16.91 -9.17
C GLY A 233 -26.71 -17.31 -7.89
N LYS A 234 -26.96 -18.62 -7.68
CA LYS A 234 -27.40 -19.16 -6.42
C LYS A 234 -26.20 -19.48 -5.55
N GLY A 235 -26.27 -19.07 -4.29
CA GLY A 235 -25.22 -19.39 -3.32
C GLY A 235 -25.01 -20.90 -3.16
N ILE A 236 -23.78 -21.33 -3.29
CA ILE A 236 -23.33 -22.72 -3.12
C ILE A 236 -22.46 -22.81 -1.88
N ARG A 237 -22.81 -23.73 -0.99
CA ARG A 237 -21.96 -24.03 0.17
C ARG A 237 -20.97 -25.13 -0.18
N TRP A 238 -19.73 -24.98 0.29
CA TRP A 238 -18.64 -25.93 0.14
C TRP A 238 -18.17 -26.42 1.50
N HIS A 239 -17.89 -27.72 1.60
CA HIS A 239 -17.18 -28.31 2.72
C HIS A 239 -15.68 -28.23 2.51
N LEU A 240 -14.95 -27.76 3.53
CA LEU A 240 -13.48 -27.62 3.53
C LEU A 240 -12.90 -28.72 4.43
N ASP A 241 -12.36 -29.78 3.84
CA ASP A 241 -11.58 -30.77 4.58
C ASP A 241 -10.14 -30.26 4.77
N ARG A 242 -9.92 -29.53 5.87
CA ARG A 242 -8.63 -28.95 6.19
C ARG A 242 -7.54 -29.98 6.45
N ALA A 243 -7.90 -31.19 6.87
CA ALA A 243 -6.95 -32.27 7.11
C ALA A 243 -6.47 -32.93 5.81
N ALA A 244 -7.40 -33.15 4.86
CA ALA A 244 -7.09 -33.64 3.53
C ALA A 244 -6.57 -32.58 2.58
N GLY A 245 -6.72 -31.29 2.91
CA GLY A 245 -6.36 -30.18 2.05
C GLY A 245 -7.24 -30.05 0.82
N THR A 246 -8.54 -30.37 0.92
CA THR A 246 -9.47 -30.39 -0.21
C THR A 246 -10.79 -29.70 0.09
N ALA A 247 -11.49 -29.26 -0.96
CA ALA A 247 -12.86 -28.75 -0.86
C ALA A 247 -13.79 -29.48 -1.82
N THR A 248 -15.05 -29.68 -1.39
CA THR A 248 -16.11 -30.30 -2.16
C THR A 248 -17.42 -29.52 -2.00
N PRO A 249 -18.26 -29.37 -3.07
CA PRO A 249 -19.53 -28.70 -2.92
C PRO A 249 -20.47 -29.52 -2.03
N GLU A 250 -21.18 -28.87 -1.11
CA GLU A 250 -22.28 -29.47 -0.39
C GLU A 250 -23.50 -29.59 -1.33
N ASN A 251 -24.22 -30.70 -1.25
CA ASN A 251 -25.38 -30.97 -2.12
C ASN A 251 -25.07 -30.80 -3.63
N PRO A 252 -24.04 -31.47 -4.15
CA PRO A 252 -23.59 -31.29 -5.52
C PRO A 252 -24.64 -31.78 -6.54
N ALA A 253 -24.68 -31.12 -7.70
CA ALA A 253 -25.39 -31.65 -8.87
C ALA A 253 -24.79 -33.00 -9.29
N GLU A 254 -25.56 -33.79 -10.07
CA GLU A 254 -25.23 -35.19 -10.41
C GLU A 254 -23.79 -35.36 -10.92
N HIS A 255 -23.36 -34.47 -11.84
CA HIS A 255 -22.03 -34.55 -12.45
C HIS A 255 -20.90 -34.05 -11.53
N LEU A 256 -21.22 -33.34 -10.44
CA LEU A 256 -20.26 -32.80 -9.49
C LEU A 256 -20.09 -33.65 -8.22
N LYS A 257 -20.75 -34.78 -8.10
CA LYS A 257 -20.72 -35.67 -6.91
C LYS A 257 -19.31 -36.13 -6.49
N ARG A 258 -18.35 -36.10 -7.44
CA ARG A 258 -16.94 -36.47 -7.19
C ARG A 258 -16.00 -35.29 -7.42
N TYR A 259 -16.54 -34.08 -7.66
CA TYR A 259 -15.73 -32.91 -7.91
C TYR A 259 -15.07 -32.48 -6.61
N THR A 260 -13.74 -32.47 -6.62
CA THR A 260 -12.91 -32.11 -5.48
C THR A 260 -11.78 -31.22 -5.99
N ILE A 261 -11.49 -30.13 -5.27
CA ILE A 261 -10.38 -29.22 -5.59
C ILE A 261 -9.42 -29.13 -4.41
N PRO A 262 -8.14 -28.85 -4.65
CA PRO A 262 -7.19 -28.59 -3.57
C PRO A 262 -7.48 -27.24 -2.91
N LEU A 263 -7.28 -27.16 -1.59
CA LEU A 263 -7.28 -25.91 -0.84
C LEU A 263 -6.00 -25.14 -1.15
N LYS A 264 -6.15 -23.84 -1.43
CA LYS A 264 -5.06 -22.88 -1.62
C LYS A 264 -5.47 -21.57 -0.97
N PRO A 265 -5.38 -21.45 0.37
CA PRO A 265 -5.78 -20.23 1.08
C PRO A 265 -5.05 -18.99 0.57
N MET A 266 -5.80 -17.93 0.31
CA MET A 266 -5.29 -16.65 -0.17
C MET A 266 -6.09 -15.48 0.43
N LEU A 267 -5.55 -14.26 0.30
CA LEU A 267 -6.29 -13.02 0.59
C LEU A 267 -6.67 -12.35 -0.73
N GLY A 268 -7.95 -12.15 -0.98
CA GLY A 268 -8.47 -11.38 -2.11
C GLY A 268 -8.13 -9.89 -1.96
N CYS A 269 -8.31 -9.35 -0.75
CA CYS A 269 -8.08 -7.94 -0.49
C CYS A 269 -6.84 -7.70 0.37
N ILE A 270 -5.91 -6.86 -0.13
CA ILE A 270 -4.86 -6.18 0.64
C ILE A 270 -4.68 -4.77 0.05
N SER A 271 -4.74 -3.73 0.89
CA SER A 271 -4.64 -2.34 0.42
C SER A 271 -3.93 -1.41 1.40
N ALA A 272 -3.28 -0.38 0.87
CA ALA A 272 -2.97 0.85 1.59
C ALA A 272 -3.97 1.94 1.16
N ALA A 273 -4.42 2.79 2.08
CA ALA A 273 -5.43 3.79 1.73
C ALA A 273 -5.01 4.68 0.54
N PRO A 274 -5.88 4.90 -0.45
CA PRO A 274 -5.62 5.84 -1.54
C PRO A 274 -5.48 7.26 -1.02
N GLY A 275 -4.87 8.16 -1.83
CA GLY A 275 -4.67 9.55 -1.45
C GLY A 275 -6.00 10.28 -1.16
N THR A 276 -5.96 11.24 -0.25
CA THR A 276 -7.14 12.01 0.19
C THR A 276 -7.85 12.79 -0.93
N ALA A 277 -7.14 13.08 -2.03
CA ALA A 277 -7.73 13.68 -3.23
C ALA A 277 -8.57 12.68 -4.06
N GLN A 278 -8.52 11.39 -3.75
CA GLN A 278 -9.31 10.36 -4.40
C GLN A 278 -10.54 10.02 -3.57
N ALA A 279 -11.65 9.71 -4.24
CA ALA A 279 -12.82 9.17 -3.55
C ALA A 279 -12.44 7.86 -2.83
N ALA A 280 -13.00 7.65 -1.64
CA ALA A 280 -12.81 6.40 -0.92
C ALA A 280 -13.49 5.25 -1.69
N PRO A 281 -12.74 4.29 -2.24
CA PRO A 281 -13.32 3.15 -2.96
C PRO A 281 -14.02 2.20 -2.00
N GLY A 282 -15.01 1.47 -2.50
CA GLY A 282 -15.54 0.29 -1.82
C GLY A 282 -14.48 -0.78 -1.68
N THR A 283 -14.62 -1.65 -0.70
CA THR A 283 -13.64 -2.73 -0.45
C THR A 283 -13.70 -3.87 -1.48
N GLY A 284 -14.74 -3.93 -2.32
CA GLY A 284 -14.78 -4.74 -3.54
C GLY A 284 -14.15 -4.05 -4.75
N ASP A 285 -13.55 -2.86 -4.61
CA ASP A 285 -12.81 -2.19 -5.68
C ASP A 285 -11.30 -2.41 -5.54
N SER A 286 -10.59 -2.40 -6.66
CA SER A 286 -9.13 -2.49 -6.73
C SER A 286 -8.51 -1.33 -7.51
N GLY A 287 -7.20 -1.18 -7.45
CA GLY A 287 -6.47 -0.15 -8.17
C GLY A 287 -4.99 -0.07 -7.78
N GLY A 288 -4.33 1.03 -8.10
CA GLY A 288 -2.92 1.22 -7.74
C GLY A 288 -2.63 1.24 -6.24
N TYR A 289 -3.64 1.26 -5.39
CA TYR A 289 -3.55 1.16 -3.92
C TYR A 289 -3.65 -0.29 -3.41
N GLY A 290 -3.84 -1.28 -4.28
CA GLY A 290 -4.26 -2.65 -3.99
C GLY A 290 -5.78 -2.76 -3.98
N GLY A 291 -6.37 -3.29 -2.93
CA GLY A 291 -7.80 -3.52 -2.79
C GLY A 291 -8.16 -4.96 -3.07
N ASN A 292 -9.31 -5.16 -3.69
CA ASN A 292 -9.80 -6.46 -4.14
C ASN A 292 -9.02 -6.91 -5.39
N MET A 293 -7.90 -7.55 -5.18
CA MET A 293 -6.97 -7.94 -6.24
C MET A 293 -7.23 -9.34 -6.78
N ASP A 294 -7.88 -10.16 -6.00
CA ASP A 294 -8.32 -11.54 -6.27
C ASP A 294 -7.31 -12.36 -7.09
N PHE A 295 -6.06 -12.26 -6.64
CA PHE A 295 -4.97 -13.00 -7.26
C PHE A 295 -4.59 -14.22 -6.42
N ASN A 296 -4.81 -15.39 -6.97
CA ASN A 296 -4.68 -16.68 -6.28
C ASN A 296 -3.25 -17.07 -5.86
N GLU A 297 -2.25 -16.18 -6.03
CA GLU A 297 -0.91 -16.34 -5.48
C GLU A 297 -0.59 -15.35 -4.35
N ILE A 298 -1.56 -14.57 -3.87
CA ILE A 298 -1.43 -13.79 -2.62
C ILE A 298 -1.66 -14.75 -1.44
N THR A 299 -0.74 -15.68 -1.27
CA THR A 299 -0.80 -16.83 -0.35
C THR A 299 0.27 -16.72 0.74
N GLU A 300 0.28 -17.69 1.66
CA GLU A 300 1.36 -17.84 2.64
C GLU A 300 2.74 -17.87 1.95
N GLY A 301 3.69 -17.09 2.46
CA GLY A 301 5.03 -16.92 1.91
C GLY A 301 5.16 -15.83 0.85
N ALA A 302 4.07 -15.25 0.36
CA ALA A 302 4.12 -14.12 -0.56
C ALA A 302 4.43 -12.80 0.17
N THR A 303 5.05 -11.88 -0.56
CA THR A 303 5.29 -10.50 -0.14
C THR A 303 4.55 -9.56 -1.10
N VAL A 304 3.72 -8.68 -0.56
CA VAL A 304 2.96 -7.68 -1.32
C VAL A 304 3.55 -6.30 -1.07
N TYR A 305 3.79 -5.55 -2.13
CA TYR A 305 4.30 -4.19 -2.12
C TYR A 305 3.20 -3.23 -2.55
N LEU A 306 2.89 -2.24 -1.73
CA LEU A 306 1.84 -1.26 -1.96
C LEU A 306 2.41 0.15 -1.87
N ARG A 307 1.97 1.05 -2.75
CA ARG A 307 2.36 2.46 -2.65
C ARG A 307 1.72 3.13 -1.45
N VAL A 308 2.50 3.92 -0.73
CA VAL A 308 2.00 4.74 0.38
C VAL A 308 1.57 6.11 -0.16
N SER A 309 0.30 6.46 0.07
CA SER A 309 -0.30 7.74 -0.34
C SER A 309 -0.69 8.63 0.84
N ASN A 310 -0.72 8.07 2.06
CA ASN A 310 -1.09 8.76 3.28
C ASN A 310 -0.10 8.49 4.41
N PRO A 311 -0.01 9.37 5.43
CA PRO A 311 0.73 9.08 6.64
C PRO A 311 0.29 7.75 7.25
N GLY A 312 1.26 6.90 7.62
CA GLY A 312 1.01 5.60 8.21
C GLY A 312 0.49 4.55 7.23
N ALA A 313 0.50 4.78 5.92
CA ALA A 313 0.02 3.89 4.86
C ALA A 313 -1.45 3.48 5.00
N LEU A 314 -1.92 3.18 6.21
CA LEU A 314 -3.27 2.71 6.54
C LEU A 314 -3.57 1.38 5.85
N LEU A 315 -2.97 0.30 6.35
CA LEU A 315 -3.11 -1.05 5.82
C LEU A 315 -4.47 -1.67 6.18
N TYR A 316 -5.17 -2.19 5.16
CA TYR A 316 -6.35 -3.02 5.29
C TYR A 316 -6.11 -4.37 4.64
N PHE A 317 -6.77 -5.42 5.13
CA PHE A 317 -6.80 -6.73 4.50
C PHE A 317 -8.02 -7.54 4.94
N GLY A 318 -8.38 -8.52 4.12
CA GLY A 318 -9.52 -9.39 4.37
C GLY A 318 -9.85 -10.21 3.15
N ASP A 319 -11.12 -10.62 3.04
CA ASP A 319 -11.59 -11.34 1.87
C ASP A 319 -10.79 -12.62 1.64
N GLY A 320 -10.91 -13.53 2.59
CA GLY A 320 -10.16 -14.78 2.57
C GLY A 320 -10.82 -15.84 1.69
N HIS A 321 -10.09 -16.37 0.71
CA HIS A 321 -10.56 -17.44 -0.16
C HIS A 321 -9.87 -18.76 0.19
N ALA A 322 -10.64 -19.84 0.30
CA ALA A 322 -10.08 -21.18 0.50
C ALA A 322 -9.47 -21.74 -0.79
N ALA A 323 -9.95 -21.31 -1.95
CA ALA A 323 -9.41 -21.56 -3.28
C ALA A 323 -10.07 -20.61 -4.30
N GLN A 324 -9.33 -20.28 -5.37
CA GLN A 324 -9.82 -19.47 -6.49
C GLN A 324 -9.13 -19.91 -7.78
N GLY A 325 -9.88 -19.99 -8.88
CA GLY A 325 -9.35 -20.10 -10.24
C GLY A 325 -8.98 -18.74 -10.82
N ASP A 326 -8.13 -18.70 -11.86
CA ASP A 326 -7.85 -17.46 -12.58
C ASP A 326 -9.15 -16.84 -13.12
N GLY A 327 -9.24 -15.52 -12.99
CA GLY A 327 -10.37 -14.72 -13.48
C GLY A 327 -11.55 -14.60 -12.52
N GLU A 328 -11.60 -15.40 -11.45
CA GLU A 328 -12.74 -15.47 -10.52
C GLU A 328 -14.10 -15.54 -11.23
N LEU A 329 -14.18 -16.44 -12.20
CA LEU A 329 -15.19 -16.43 -13.25
C LEU A 329 -16.65 -16.56 -12.80
N ASN A 330 -16.88 -16.95 -11.57
CA ASN A 330 -18.23 -17.04 -10.98
C ASN A 330 -18.56 -15.88 -10.02
N GLY A 331 -17.69 -14.89 -9.92
CA GLY A 331 -17.91 -13.66 -9.14
C GLY A 331 -17.73 -13.81 -7.63
N ASN A 332 -17.49 -15.02 -7.15
CA ASN A 332 -17.14 -15.35 -5.77
C ASN A 332 -16.33 -16.64 -5.76
N ALA A 333 -15.13 -16.58 -5.31
CA ALA A 333 -14.28 -17.75 -5.11
C ALA A 333 -14.86 -18.71 -4.04
N LEU A 334 -14.06 -19.40 -3.27
CA LEU A 334 -14.50 -20.09 -2.05
C LEU A 334 -14.33 -19.16 -0.85
N GLU A 335 -15.33 -18.32 -0.62
CA GLU A 335 -15.36 -17.26 0.39
C GLU A 335 -15.36 -17.82 1.81
N THR A 336 -14.37 -17.41 2.60
CA THR A 336 -14.25 -17.89 3.98
C THR A 336 -13.57 -16.89 4.90
N SER A 337 -13.64 -17.11 6.19
CA SER A 337 -12.84 -16.40 7.19
C SER A 337 -11.51 -17.10 7.42
N MET A 338 -10.50 -16.36 7.87
CA MET A 338 -9.15 -16.89 8.10
C MET A 338 -8.52 -16.36 9.37
N ASP A 339 -7.60 -17.14 9.96
CA ASP A 339 -6.53 -16.62 10.80
C ASP A 339 -5.40 -16.13 9.91
N VAL A 340 -4.95 -14.90 10.15
CA VAL A 340 -3.95 -14.22 9.31
C VAL A 340 -2.79 -13.74 10.18
N GLU A 341 -1.57 -14.05 9.73
CA GLU A 341 -0.35 -13.51 10.31
C GLU A 341 0.44 -12.76 9.24
N LEU A 342 0.61 -11.45 9.42
CA LEU A 342 1.34 -10.56 8.51
C LEU A 342 2.47 -9.86 9.26
N THR A 343 3.63 -9.70 8.61
CA THR A 343 4.69 -8.80 9.05
C THR A 343 4.75 -7.62 8.08
N VAL A 344 4.90 -6.40 8.61
CA VAL A 344 4.96 -5.19 7.80
C VAL A 344 6.35 -4.57 7.82
N ASP A 345 6.74 -3.94 6.70
CA ASP A 345 7.93 -3.12 6.61
C ASP A 345 7.70 -1.92 5.67
N VAL A 346 8.67 -1.00 5.59
CA VAL A 346 8.58 0.21 4.76
C VAL A 346 9.87 0.41 3.99
N ILE A 347 9.77 0.52 2.66
CA ILE A 347 10.88 0.96 1.82
C ILE A 347 10.72 2.46 1.59
N PRO A 348 11.59 3.29 2.18
CA PRO A 348 11.46 4.73 2.06
C PRO A 348 11.87 5.20 0.67
N ASN A 349 11.20 6.26 0.19
CA ASN A 349 11.54 6.96 -1.05
C ASN A 349 11.60 6.06 -2.30
N LYS A 350 10.74 5.04 -2.37
CA LYS A 350 10.56 4.20 -3.55
C LYS A 350 9.14 4.39 -4.10
N ARG A 351 9.03 4.60 -5.43
CA ARG A 351 7.73 4.68 -6.11
C ARG A 351 7.50 3.42 -6.93
N ILE A 352 6.28 2.94 -6.92
CA ILE A 352 5.81 1.84 -7.76
C ILE A 352 4.51 2.26 -8.47
N GLY A 353 4.26 1.73 -9.65
CA GLY A 353 3.09 2.08 -10.46
C GLY A 353 1.80 1.46 -9.93
N GLY A 354 1.86 0.21 -9.53
CA GLY A 354 0.76 -0.58 -8.98
C GLY A 354 1.25 -1.55 -7.91
N PRO A 355 0.37 -2.45 -7.42
CA PRO A 355 0.78 -3.51 -6.53
C PRO A 355 1.81 -4.43 -7.18
N ARG A 356 2.85 -4.78 -6.42
CA ARG A 356 3.84 -5.78 -6.81
C ARG A 356 3.80 -6.93 -5.82
N ILE A 357 4.09 -8.13 -6.29
CA ILE A 357 4.15 -9.31 -5.44
C ILE A 357 5.48 -10.04 -5.71
N GLU A 358 6.04 -10.60 -4.69
CA GLU A 358 7.09 -11.61 -4.79
C GLU A 358 6.65 -12.87 -4.07
N ASN A 359 6.87 -14.02 -4.70
CA ASN A 359 6.79 -15.32 -4.06
C ASN A 359 8.16 -16.05 -4.14
N ALA A 360 8.20 -17.33 -3.84
CA ALA A 360 9.44 -18.10 -3.87
C ALA A 360 10.08 -18.17 -5.27
N THR A 361 9.29 -18.12 -6.34
CA THR A 361 9.71 -18.39 -7.71
C THR A 361 9.67 -17.18 -8.63
N ASP A 362 8.85 -16.18 -8.36
CA ASP A 362 8.52 -15.12 -9.31
C ASP A 362 8.58 -13.72 -8.71
N ILE A 363 8.86 -12.73 -9.56
CA ILE A 363 8.47 -11.34 -9.36
C ILE A 363 7.23 -11.07 -10.21
N ILE A 364 6.32 -10.27 -9.68
CA ILE A 364 4.97 -10.15 -10.20
C ILE A 364 4.51 -8.69 -10.12
N THR A 365 3.91 -8.17 -11.20
CA THR A 365 3.23 -6.88 -11.20
C THR A 365 1.77 -7.04 -11.55
N MET A 366 0.93 -6.18 -10.98
CA MET A 366 -0.51 -6.18 -11.23
C MET A 366 -0.95 -4.89 -11.89
N GLY A 367 -1.69 -5.02 -12.98
CA GLY A 367 -2.51 -3.95 -13.54
C GLY A 367 -3.95 -4.16 -13.15
N LEU A 368 -4.57 -3.15 -12.55
CA LEU A 368 -5.93 -3.17 -12.02
C LEU A 368 -6.66 -1.95 -12.59
N ASN A 369 -7.49 -2.18 -13.59
CA ASN A 369 -8.12 -1.11 -14.37
C ASN A 369 -9.51 -1.52 -14.90
N GLY A 370 -10.28 -0.54 -15.36
CA GLY A 370 -11.64 -0.76 -15.90
C GLY A 370 -11.71 -1.66 -17.14
N SER A 371 -10.59 -1.94 -17.80
CA SER A 371 -10.50 -2.88 -18.93
C SER A 371 -9.26 -3.77 -18.81
N LEU A 372 -9.32 -4.98 -19.39
CA LEU A 372 -8.16 -5.89 -19.46
C LEU A 372 -7.01 -5.27 -20.27
N ASP A 373 -7.30 -4.48 -21.31
CA ASP A 373 -6.28 -3.79 -22.11
C ASP A 373 -5.46 -2.79 -21.27
N ASP A 374 -6.14 -1.99 -20.47
CA ASP A 374 -5.46 -1.01 -19.63
C ASP A 374 -4.76 -1.68 -18.43
N ALA A 375 -5.36 -2.74 -17.91
CA ALA A 375 -4.72 -3.59 -16.89
C ALA A 375 -3.43 -4.23 -17.44
N PHE A 376 -3.44 -4.76 -18.67
CA PHE A 376 -2.27 -5.31 -19.35
C PHE A 376 -1.15 -4.26 -19.49
N LYS A 377 -1.49 -3.05 -19.96
CA LYS A 377 -0.53 -1.94 -20.08
C LYS A 377 0.06 -1.56 -18.71
N GLY A 378 -0.79 -1.51 -17.68
CA GLY A 378 -0.37 -1.19 -16.31
C GLY A 378 0.63 -2.20 -15.77
N ALA A 379 0.31 -3.49 -15.82
CA ALA A 379 1.20 -4.57 -15.38
C ALA A 379 2.54 -4.57 -16.14
N THR A 380 2.48 -4.44 -17.47
CA THR A 380 3.67 -4.42 -18.33
C THR A 380 4.58 -3.23 -18.03
N SER A 381 4.00 -2.03 -17.91
CA SER A 381 4.77 -0.80 -17.65
C SER A 381 5.45 -0.82 -16.28
N ASP A 382 4.76 -1.33 -15.26
CA ASP A 382 5.35 -1.41 -13.92
C ASP A 382 6.45 -2.48 -13.84
N MET A 383 6.31 -3.61 -14.55
CA MET A 383 7.38 -4.61 -14.67
C MET A 383 8.60 -4.03 -15.42
N ALA A 384 8.38 -3.31 -16.51
CA ALA A 384 9.47 -2.65 -17.23
C ALA A 384 10.23 -1.66 -16.32
N THR A 385 9.51 -0.89 -15.52
CA THR A 385 10.07 0.03 -14.53
C THR A 385 10.86 -0.75 -13.46
N TRP A 386 10.34 -1.85 -12.95
CA TRP A 386 11.04 -2.68 -11.97
C TRP A 386 12.35 -3.25 -12.52
N LEU A 387 12.32 -3.75 -13.76
CA LEU A 387 13.53 -4.27 -14.43
C LEU A 387 14.58 -3.15 -14.66
N ALA A 388 14.14 -1.95 -15.05
CA ALA A 388 15.03 -0.80 -15.21
C ALA A 388 15.66 -0.37 -13.88
N GLU A 389 14.87 -0.29 -12.81
CA GLU A 389 15.32 0.24 -11.52
C GLU A 389 16.19 -0.75 -10.75
N ASP A 390 15.76 -2.00 -10.61
CA ASP A 390 16.39 -2.96 -9.71
C ASP A 390 17.42 -3.85 -10.45
N TYR A 391 17.18 -4.14 -11.75
CA TYR A 391 18.08 -4.96 -12.59
C TYR A 391 18.97 -4.13 -13.52
N LYS A 392 18.77 -2.78 -13.58
CA LYS A 392 19.55 -1.83 -14.39
C LYS A 392 19.50 -2.10 -15.90
N LEU A 393 18.43 -2.71 -16.38
CA LEU A 393 18.27 -3.02 -17.80
C LEU A 393 17.93 -1.77 -18.62
N THR A 394 18.53 -1.70 -19.81
CA THR A 394 18.19 -0.70 -20.82
C THR A 394 16.82 -1.00 -21.46
N PRO A 395 16.17 -0.04 -22.14
CA PRO A 395 14.89 -0.29 -22.83
C PRO A 395 14.95 -1.47 -23.83
N SER A 396 16.06 -1.64 -24.53
CA SER A 396 16.25 -2.77 -25.47
C SER A 396 16.33 -4.11 -24.77
N GLU A 397 17.03 -4.18 -23.63
CA GLU A 397 17.14 -5.41 -22.82
C GLU A 397 15.80 -5.75 -22.15
N ILE A 398 15.08 -4.74 -21.64
CA ILE A 398 13.73 -4.90 -21.09
C ILE A 398 12.80 -5.52 -22.15
N ALA A 399 12.82 -4.99 -23.40
CA ALA A 399 12.01 -5.53 -24.48
C ALA A 399 12.32 -6.99 -24.78
N GLN A 400 13.61 -7.38 -24.74
CA GLN A 400 14.04 -8.78 -24.94
C GLN A 400 13.58 -9.67 -23.79
N VAL A 401 13.77 -9.24 -22.54
CA VAL A 401 13.33 -10.01 -21.35
C VAL A 401 11.81 -10.17 -21.34
N LEU A 402 11.05 -9.09 -21.51
CA LEU A 402 9.59 -9.16 -21.52
C LEU A 402 9.08 -9.98 -22.70
N GLY A 403 9.63 -9.79 -23.89
CA GLY A 403 9.22 -10.54 -25.10
C GLY A 403 9.47 -12.05 -25.05
N THR A 404 10.31 -12.53 -24.10
CA THR A 404 10.70 -13.94 -24.04
C THR A 404 10.39 -14.63 -22.71
N ALA A 405 10.12 -13.87 -21.65
CA ALA A 405 9.98 -14.40 -20.29
C ALA A 405 8.67 -14.01 -19.58
N ALA A 406 7.91 -13.05 -20.11
CA ALA A 406 6.67 -12.60 -19.49
C ALA A 406 5.57 -13.67 -19.58
N GLU A 407 4.94 -13.95 -18.45
CA GLU A 407 3.78 -14.83 -18.34
C GLU A 407 2.60 -14.00 -17.77
N TYR A 408 1.46 -14.01 -18.49
CA TYR A 408 0.28 -13.23 -18.11
C TYR A 408 -0.83 -14.13 -17.61
N HIS A 409 -1.48 -13.68 -16.53
CA HIS A 409 -2.68 -14.29 -15.97
C HIS A 409 -3.74 -13.22 -15.77
N VAL A 410 -5.00 -13.63 -15.76
CA VAL A 410 -6.14 -12.80 -15.35
C VAL A 410 -6.40 -13.10 -13.88
N SER A 411 -6.27 -12.13 -12.98
CA SER A 411 -6.58 -12.36 -11.57
C SER A 411 -8.09 -12.42 -11.34
N GLU A 412 -8.82 -11.43 -11.84
CA GLU A 412 -10.28 -11.37 -11.75
C GLU A 412 -10.90 -10.55 -12.91
N VAL A 413 -12.16 -10.80 -13.21
CA VAL A 413 -12.98 -10.02 -14.16
C VAL A 413 -14.35 -9.66 -13.58
N ALA A 414 -14.68 -10.19 -12.41
CA ALA A 414 -16.01 -10.08 -11.83
C ALA A 414 -16.28 -8.68 -11.27
N ASP A 415 -15.27 -8.02 -10.76
CA ASP A 415 -15.39 -6.73 -10.13
C ASP A 415 -15.29 -5.54 -11.09
N ARG A 416 -15.47 -4.33 -10.54
CA ARG A 416 -15.45 -3.09 -11.30
C ARG A 416 -14.18 -2.93 -12.14
N ASN A 417 -13.01 -3.22 -11.55
CA ASN A 417 -11.72 -3.22 -12.22
C ASN A 417 -11.30 -4.66 -12.50
N ALA A 418 -10.93 -4.95 -13.75
CA ALA A 418 -10.33 -6.23 -14.09
C ALA A 418 -8.83 -6.24 -13.73
N GLY A 419 -8.32 -7.41 -13.40
CA GLY A 419 -6.94 -7.61 -13.01
C GLY A 419 -6.13 -8.43 -14.02
N ILE A 420 -5.01 -7.88 -14.49
CA ILE A 420 -3.97 -8.59 -15.24
C ILE A 420 -2.71 -8.67 -14.39
N VAL A 421 -2.18 -9.86 -14.32
CA VAL A 421 -0.92 -10.17 -13.63
C VAL A 421 0.15 -10.49 -14.65
N LEU A 422 1.33 -9.90 -14.51
CA LEU A 422 2.54 -10.26 -15.25
C LEU A 422 3.54 -10.87 -14.30
N LYS A 423 4.01 -12.07 -14.63
CA LYS A 423 5.01 -12.82 -13.85
C LYS A 423 6.29 -13.00 -14.66
N ILE A 424 7.43 -12.91 -13.96
CA ILE A 424 8.74 -13.32 -14.47
C ILE A 424 9.43 -14.18 -13.43
N SER A 425 9.88 -15.37 -13.85
CA SER A 425 10.59 -16.29 -12.97
C SER A 425 11.92 -15.69 -12.48
N LYS A 426 12.14 -15.72 -11.17
CA LYS A 426 13.42 -15.36 -10.52
C LYS A 426 14.59 -16.19 -11.07
N GLY A 427 14.33 -17.47 -11.44
CA GLY A 427 15.32 -18.33 -12.06
C GLY A 427 15.80 -17.80 -13.41
N ARG A 428 14.92 -17.19 -14.23
CA ARG A 428 15.33 -16.53 -15.49
C ARG A 428 16.10 -15.24 -15.21
N LEU A 429 15.65 -14.44 -14.26
CA LEU A 429 16.33 -13.19 -13.89
C LEU A 429 17.71 -13.42 -13.28
N ALA A 430 17.93 -14.54 -12.60
CA ALA A 430 19.22 -14.92 -12.05
C ALA A 430 20.30 -15.19 -13.13
N THR A 431 19.91 -15.35 -14.40
CA THR A 431 20.83 -15.50 -15.53
C THR A 431 21.32 -14.16 -16.11
N LEU A 432 20.75 -13.04 -15.68
CA LEU A 432 21.20 -11.71 -16.09
C LEU A 432 22.56 -11.39 -15.46
N THR A 433 23.46 -10.82 -16.23
CA THR A 433 24.75 -10.33 -15.72
C THR A 433 24.51 -9.02 -14.97
N LYS A 434 25.05 -8.90 -13.76
CA LYS A 434 24.96 -7.69 -12.93
C LYS A 434 25.99 -6.66 -13.34
#